data_9ccb5e7fa39dcc7e1df1d948382c001e
#
_entry.id   9ccb5e7fa39dcc7e1df1d948382c001e
#
_cell.length_a   1.000
_cell.length_b   1.000
_cell.length_c   1.000
_cell.angle_alpha   90.00
_cell.angle_beta   90.00
_cell.angle_gamma   90.00
#
_symmetry.space_group_name_H-M   'P 1'
#
loop_
_entity.id
_entity.type
_entity.pdbx_description
1 polymer ?
#
loop_
_entity_poly.entity_id
_entity_poly.type
_entity_poly.pdbx_seq_one_letter_code
_entity_poly.pdbx_strand_id
1 'polypeptide(L)' 'VRVGRDTVIFPNCYLQGQTIIGERCILEPNTKITDSSIGSDVVIKAFSVIT' A
#
# COMPACT_ATOMS: atom_id res chain seq x y z
N VAL A 1 -2.31 10.54 2.17
CA VAL A 1 -2.25 9.07 2.31
C VAL A 1 -3.08 8.65 3.50
N ARG A 2 -3.94 7.66 3.30
CA ARG A 2 -4.70 7.04 4.37
C ARG A 2 -4.46 5.56 4.39
N VAL A 3 -4.37 5.00 5.59
CA VAL A 3 -4.13 3.57 5.75
C VAL A 3 -5.17 3.03 6.72
N GLY A 4 -5.85 1.97 6.33
CA GLY A 4 -6.89 1.36 7.14
C GLY A 4 -6.33 0.55 8.30
N ARG A 5 -7.24 -0.09 9.04
CA ARG A 5 -6.89 -0.86 10.24
C ARG A 5 -6.23 -2.17 9.87
N ASP A 6 -5.33 -2.62 10.73
CA ASP A 6 -4.67 -3.92 10.61
C ASP A 6 -3.90 -4.10 9.29
N THR A 7 -3.49 -2.99 8.70
CA THR A 7 -2.67 -3.02 7.50
C THR A 7 -1.20 -3.03 7.90
N VAL A 8 -0.42 -3.94 7.32
CA VAL A 8 1.00 -4.06 7.59
C VAL A 8 1.78 -3.48 6.42
N ILE A 9 2.65 -2.53 6.72
CA ILE A 9 3.50 -1.90 5.71
C ILE A 9 4.95 -2.19 6.07
N PHE A 10 5.64 -2.92 5.21
CA PHE A 10 7.03 -3.26 5.40
C PHE A 10 7.94 -2.07 5.05
N PRO A 11 9.22 -2.12 5.40
CA PRO A 11 10.14 -1.03 5.08
C PRO A 11 10.28 -0.79 3.58
N ASN A 12 10.69 0.43 3.23
CA ASN A 12 10.94 0.83 1.85
C ASN A 12 9.70 0.85 0.98
N CYS A 13 8.55 1.13 1.56
CA CYS A 13 7.33 1.38 0.80
C CYS A 13 7.17 2.88 0.62
N TYR A 14 6.81 3.29 -0.58
CA TYR A 14 6.53 4.69 -0.90
C TYR A 14 5.06 4.85 -1.22
N LEU A 15 4.35 5.58 -0.37
CA LEU A 15 2.93 5.89 -0.58
C LEU A 15 2.84 7.39 -0.81
N GLN A 16 2.51 7.79 -2.02
CA GLN A 16 2.55 9.19 -2.42
C GLN A 16 1.21 9.68 -2.95
N GLY A 17 0.99 10.99 -2.85
CA GLY A 17 -0.19 11.62 -3.41
C GLY A 17 -1.47 11.23 -2.70
N GLN A 18 -2.54 11.05 -3.46
CA GLN A 18 -3.87 10.75 -2.94
C GLN A 18 -4.08 9.24 -2.77
N THR A 19 -3.13 8.58 -2.15
CA THR A 19 -3.19 7.12 -1.99
C THR A 19 -4.02 6.74 -0.76
N ILE A 20 -4.90 5.78 -0.94
CA ILE A 20 -5.75 5.24 0.13
C ILE A 20 -5.57 3.73 0.18
N ILE A 21 -5.23 3.21 1.34
CA ILE A 21 -5.05 1.78 1.56
C ILE A 21 -6.18 1.30 2.48
N GLY A 22 -6.85 0.23 2.09
CA GLY A 22 -7.92 -0.34 2.88
C GLY A 22 -7.44 -1.07 4.12
N GLU A 23 -8.30 -1.92 4.67
CA GLU A 23 -8.00 -2.65 5.91
C GLU A 23 -7.40 -4.01 5.60
N ARG A 24 -6.60 -4.51 6.54
CA ARG A 24 -6.02 -5.86 6.49
C ARG A 24 -5.21 -6.13 5.22
N CYS A 25 -4.52 -5.08 4.76
CA CYS A 25 -3.65 -5.21 3.59
C CYS A 25 -2.22 -5.50 4.04
N ILE A 26 -1.44 -6.09 3.15
CA ILE A 26 -0.02 -6.32 3.39
C ILE A 26 0.75 -5.69 2.22
N LEU A 27 1.61 -4.72 2.55
CA LEU A 27 2.46 -4.08 1.56
C LEU A 27 3.88 -4.57 1.78
N GLU A 28 4.36 -5.42 0.89
CA GLU A 28 5.70 -6.00 1.01
C GLU A 28 6.77 -4.95 0.71
N PRO A 29 8.04 -5.19 1.10
CA PRO A 29 9.08 -4.18 0.95
C PRO A 29 9.30 -3.75 -0.50
N ASN A 30 9.79 -2.53 -0.67
CA ASN A 30 10.16 -1.99 -1.98
C ASN A 30 8.98 -1.87 -2.93
N THR A 31 7.84 -1.40 -2.43
CA THR A 31 6.69 -1.09 -3.28
C THR A 31 6.49 0.41 -3.37
N LYS A 32 5.96 0.86 -4.49
CA LYS A 32 5.65 2.27 -4.69
C LYS A 32 4.21 2.39 -5.16
N ILE A 33 3.43 3.20 -4.46
CA ILE A 33 2.02 3.42 -4.79
C ILE A 33 1.78 4.92 -4.86
N THR A 34 1.26 5.38 -5.99
CA THR A 34 1.03 6.80 -6.22
C THR A 34 -0.41 7.01 -6.69
N ASP A 35 -1.12 7.93 -6.01
CA ASP A 35 -2.47 8.34 -6.39
C ASP A 35 -3.40 7.16 -6.67
N SER A 36 -3.35 6.14 -5.82
CA SER A 36 -4.11 4.91 -6.04
C SER A 36 -4.99 4.59 -4.84
N SER A 37 -6.06 3.86 -5.08
CA SER A 37 -6.95 3.39 -4.03
C SER A 37 -6.87 1.88 -3.97
N ILE A 38 -6.44 1.36 -2.82
CA ILE A 38 -6.28 -0.07 -2.60
C ILE A 38 -7.42 -0.55 -1.71
N GLY A 39 -8.12 -1.57 -2.14
CA GLY A 39 -9.21 -2.13 -1.36
C GLY A 39 -8.74 -2.87 -0.12
N SER A 40 -9.67 -3.55 0.54
CA SER A 40 -9.35 -4.32 1.74
C SER A 40 -8.86 -5.73 1.39
N ASP A 41 -8.10 -6.31 2.30
CA ASP A 41 -7.60 -7.69 2.17
C ASP A 41 -6.74 -7.91 0.92
N VAL A 42 -5.93 -6.90 0.58
CA VAL A 42 -5.07 -6.94 -0.60
C VAL A 42 -3.63 -7.17 -0.17
N VAL A 43 -2.92 -8.01 -0.92
CA VAL A 43 -1.49 -8.23 -0.72
C VAL A 43 -0.75 -7.62 -1.91
N ILE A 44 0.12 -6.67 -1.64
CA ILE A 44 0.97 -6.05 -2.67
C ILE A 44 2.35 -6.69 -2.55
N LYS A 45 2.75 -7.39 -3.59
CA LYS A 45 4.02 -8.10 -3.58
C LYS A 45 5.19 -7.13 -3.69
N ALA A 46 6.36 -7.60 -3.24
CA ALA A 46 7.57 -6.80 -3.27
C ALA A 46 7.91 -6.34 -4.69
N PHE A 47 8.56 -5.18 -4.78
CA PHE A 47 9.00 -4.57 -6.04
C PHE A 47 7.84 -4.22 -6.98
N SER A 48 6.67 -3.96 -6.43
CA SER A 48 5.52 -3.53 -7.23
C SER A 48 5.50 -2.01 -7.36
N VAL A 49 5.03 -1.55 -8.51
CA VAL A 49 4.82 -0.12 -8.75
C VAL A 49 3.39 0.05 -9.23
N ILE A 50 2.63 0.87 -8.50
CA ILE A 50 1.23 1.16 -8.82
C ILE A 50 1.09 2.67 -8.97
N THR A 51 0.68 3.06 -10.13
CA THR A 51 0.52 4.50 -10.42
C THR A 51 -0.81 4.78 -11.10
#